data_f62f05c959462eb0e8e5ac6d0dbbc8e4
#
_entry.id   f62f05c959462eb0e8e5ac6d0dbbc8e4
#
_cell.length_a   1.000
_cell.length_b   1.000
_cell.length_c   1.000
_cell.angle_alpha   90.00
_cell.angle_beta   90.00
_cell.angle_gamma   90.00
#
_symmetry.space_group_name_H-M   'P 1'
#
loop_
_entity.id
_entity.type
_entity.pdbx_description
1 polymer ?
#
loop_
_entity_poly.entity_id
_entity_poly.type
_entity_poly.pdbx_seq_one_letter_code
_entity_poly.pdbx_strand_id
1 'polypeptide(L)'
;MNYQITPEQMEIYRAGARRRRQQEQERMVKKQQIGCQVAKEAAELLKREFGAQKIVIFGSMLKLEKLHDRSDLDLAVWGLNPRDYYRAVGKLLSLDPDILVDLVEVESAKPHILKVIEE
;
A
#
# COMPACT_ATOMS: atom_id res chain seq x y z
N MET A 1 30.84 -1.63 -36.17
CA MET A 1 31.59 -2.26 -35.07
C MET A 1 30.66 -3.19 -34.30
N ASN A 2 31.00 -4.47 -34.27
CA ASN A 2 30.15 -5.45 -33.61
C ASN A 2 30.61 -5.67 -32.18
N TYR A 3 29.80 -5.30 -31.23
CA TYR A 3 30.05 -5.62 -29.82
C TYR A 3 29.46 -7.00 -29.53
N GLN A 4 30.32 -7.93 -29.18
CA GLN A 4 29.90 -9.24 -28.73
C GLN A 4 30.11 -9.32 -27.22
N ILE A 5 29.04 -9.66 -26.52
CA ILE A 5 29.11 -9.87 -25.08
C ILE A 5 29.65 -11.29 -24.86
N THR A 6 30.73 -11.44 -24.13
CA THR A 6 31.29 -12.76 -23.81
C THR A 6 30.38 -13.50 -22.81
N PRO A 7 30.47 -14.84 -22.74
CA PRO A 7 29.72 -15.60 -21.74
C PRO A 7 30.00 -15.15 -20.31
N GLU A 8 31.24 -14.75 -20.00
CA GLU A 8 31.63 -14.26 -18.68
C GLU A 8 30.95 -12.91 -18.38
N GLN A 9 30.93 -12.01 -19.36
CA GLN A 9 30.25 -10.72 -19.22
C GLN A 9 28.76 -10.91 -19.02
N MET A 10 28.16 -11.84 -19.76
CA MET A 10 26.73 -12.14 -19.65
C MET A 10 26.39 -12.70 -18.28
N GLU A 11 27.25 -13.57 -17.73
CA GLU A 11 27.03 -14.13 -16.40
C GLU A 11 27.10 -13.05 -15.31
N ILE A 12 28.06 -12.14 -15.40
CA ILE A 12 28.16 -11.00 -14.47
C ILE A 12 26.89 -10.15 -14.55
N TYR A 13 26.41 -9.89 -15.76
CA TYR A 13 25.19 -9.11 -15.97
C TYR A 13 23.97 -9.80 -15.37
N ARG A 14 23.85 -11.12 -15.59
CA ARG A 14 22.72 -11.90 -15.05
C ARG A 14 22.76 -11.97 -13.53
N ALA A 15 23.94 -12.12 -12.93
CA ALA A 15 24.12 -12.13 -11.49
C ALA A 15 23.70 -10.81 -10.88
N GLY A 16 24.09 -9.69 -11.51
CA GLY A 16 23.69 -8.36 -11.07
C GLY A 16 22.17 -8.14 -11.17
N ALA A 17 21.55 -8.63 -12.26
CA ALA A 17 20.10 -8.53 -12.46
C ALA A 17 19.33 -9.35 -11.42
N ARG A 18 19.83 -10.57 -11.10
CA ARG A 18 19.21 -11.41 -10.05
C ARG A 18 19.28 -10.73 -8.70
N ARG A 19 20.44 -10.14 -8.37
CA ARG A 19 20.63 -9.43 -7.09
C ARG A 19 19.68 -8.25 -6.96
N ARG A 20 19.55 -7.45 -8.03
CA ARG A 20 18.64 -6.30 -8.03
C ARG A 20 17.18 -6.73 -7.84
N ARG A 21 16.76 -7.81 -8.51
CA ARG A 21 15.39 -8.34 -8.35
C ARG A 21 15.14 -8.86 -6.95
N GLN A 22 16.13 -9.53 -6.35
CA GLN A 22 16.02 -10.02 -4.98
C GLN A 22 15.92 -8.86 -3.98
N GLN A 23 16.74 -7.84 -4.14
CA GLN A 23 16.70 -6.64 -3.28
C GLN A 23 15.35 -5.91 -3.43
N GLU A 24 14.84 -5.82 -4.64
CA GLU A 24 13.54 -5.22 -4.92
C GLU A 24 12.42 -5.98 -4.23
N GLN A 25 12.44 -7.30 -4.32
CA GLN A 25 11.45 -8.16 -3.67
C GLN A 25 11.49 -8.02 -2.16
N GLU A 26 12.68 -8.02 -1.57
CA GLU A 26 12.86 -7.82 -0.13
C GLU A 26 12.33 -6.47 0.32
N ARG A 27 12.56 -5.43 -0.48
CA ARG A 27 12.06 -4.09 -0.21
C ARG A 27 10.53 -4.04 -0.25
N MET A 28 9.91 -4.74 -1.21
CA MET A 28 8.45 -4.80 -1.31
C MET A 28 7.83 -5.58 -0.16
N VAL A 29 8.44 -6.69 0.26
CA VAL A 29 7.98 -7.43 1.44
C VAL A 29 8.00 -6.54 2.67
N LYS A 30 9.08 -5.79 2.87
CA LYS A 30 9.21 -4.87 3.99
C LYS A 30 8.16 -3.77 3.93
N LYS A 31 7.93 -3.21 2.74
CA LYS A 31 6.90 -2.20 2.54
C LYS A 31 5.51 -2.74 2.90
N GLN A 32 5.20 -3.96 2.50
CA GLN A 32 3.94 -4.60 2.84
C GLN A 32 3.78 -4.77 4.35
N GLN A 33 4.83 -5.20 5.03
CA GLN A 33 4.81 -5.36 6.49
C GLN A 33 4.54 -4.03 7.19
N ILE A 34 5.23 -2.97 6.77
CA ILE A 34 5.03 -1.62 7.31
C ILE A 34 3.61 -1.13 7.02
N GLY A 35 3.14 -1.32 5.78
CA GLY A 35 1.79 -0.93 5.38
C GLY A 35 0.71 -1.63 6.20
N CYS A 36 0.88 -2.92 6.47
CA CYS A 36 -0.06 -3.66 7.31
C CYS A 36 -0.06 -3.17 8.75
N GLN A 37 1.12 -2.81 9.28
CA GLN A 37 1.22 -2.26 10.62
C GLN A 37 0.54 -0.89 10.71
N VAL A 38 0.77 -0.02 9.71
CA VAL A 38 0.11 1.29 9.62
C VAL A 38 -1.40 1.12 9.51
N ALA A 39 -1.86 0.14 8.73
CA ALA A 39 -3.29 -0.14 8.59
C ALA A 39 -3.93 -0.51 9.93
N LYS A 40 -3.23 -1.32 10.72
CA LYS A 40 -3.69 -1.70 12.05
C LYS A 40 -3.81 -0.50 12.97
N GLU A 41 -2.79 0.34 13.00
CA GLU A 41 -2.80 1.58 13.78
C GLU A 41 -3.89 2.53 13.32
N ALA A 42 -4.09 2.64 11.99
CA ALA A 42 -5.14 3.46 11.40
C ALA A 42 -6.53 2.98 11.81
N ALA A 43 -6.75 1.67 11.77
CA ALA A 43 -8.04 1.09 12.18
C ALA A 43 -8.34 1.39 13.65
N GLU A 44 -7.36 1.23 14.51
CA GLU A 44 -7.51 1.53 15.95
C GLU A 44 -7.82 3.01 16.17
N LEU A 45 -7.10 3.89 15.47
CA LEU A 45 -7.32 5.33 15.57
C LEU A 45 -8.70 5.73 15.10
N LEU A 46 -9.14 5.22 13.95
CA LEU A 46 -10.45 5.56 13.39
C LEU A 46 -11.59 5.10 14.29
N LYS A 47 -11.45 3.92 14.89
CA LYS A 47 -12.47 3.41 15.83
C LYS A 47 -12.49 4.20 17.12
N ARG A 48 -11.31 4.44 17.69
CA ARG A 48 -11.19 5.08 19.00
C ARG A 48 -11.53 6.57 18.96
N GLU A 49 -11.00 7.30 17.98
CA GLU A 49 -11.13 8.76 17.94
C GLU A 49 -12.30 9.26 17.11
N PHE A 50 -12.73 8.49 16.13
CA PHE A 50 -13.76 8.93 15.17
C PHE A 50 -15.01 8.05 15.18
N GLY A 51 -15.04 7.01 15.99
CA GLY A 51 -16.22 6.16 16.12
C GLY A 51 -16.54 5.32 14.89
N ALA A 52 -15.56 5.06 14.02
CA ALA A 52 -15.77 4.23 12.84
C ALA A 52 -16.20 2.82 13.24
N GLN A 53 -17.09 2.23 12.44
CA GLN A 53 -17.65 0.91 12.73
C GLN A 53 -16.82 -0.23 12.17
N LYS A 54 -16.29 -0.05 10.96
CA LYS A 54 -15.54 -1.10 10.27
C LYS A 54 -14.50 -0.47 9.35
N ILE A 55 -13.31 -1.07 9.31
CA ILE A 55 -12.23 -0.68 8.40
C ILE A 55 -11.73 -1.90 7.66
N VAL A 56 -11.51 -1.78 6.35
CA VAL A 56 -10.99 -2.87 5.52
C VAL A 56 -9.85 -2.33 4.66
N ILE A 57 -8.73 -3.08 4.63
CA ILE A 57 -7.64 -2.81 3.68
C ILE A 57 -8.03 -3.39 2.33
N PHE A 58 -7.76 -2.65 1.26
CA PHE A 58 -7.92 -3.17 -0.09
C PHE A 58 -6.79 -2.67 -0.98
N GLY A 59 -6.77 -3.11 -2.24
CA GLY A 59 -5.81 -2.64 -3.23
C GLY A 59 -4.45 -3.35 -3.18
N SER A 60 -3.43 -2.72 -3.76
CA SER A 60 -2.14 -3.35 -4.04
C SER A 60 -1.34 -3.73 -2.79
N MET A 61 -1.59 -3.09 -1.64
CA MET A 61 -0.87 -3.40 -0.41
C MET A 61 -1.11 -4.84 0.06
N LEU A 62 -2.24 -5.44 -0.32
CA LEU A 62 -2.57 -6.82 0.03
C LEU A 62 -1.93 -7.86 -0.89
N LYS A 63 -1.43 -7.44 -2.05
CA LYS A 63 -0.91 -8.36 -3.07
C LYS A 63 0.52 -8.00 -3.41
N LEU A 64 1.47 -8.80 -2.92
CA LEU A 64 2.89 -8.54 -3.09
C LEU A 64 3.27 -8.40 -4.57
N GLU A 65 2.67 -9.19 -5.45
CA GLU A 65 2.93 -9.17 -6.89
C GLU A 65 2.46 -7.89 -7.58
N LYS A 66 1.57 -7.13 -6.95
CA LYS A 66 1.07 -5.85 -7.47
C LYS A 66 1.67 -4.65 -6.77
N LEU A 67 2.43 -4.89 -5.71
CA LEU A 67 3.02 -3.82 -4.92
C LEU A 67 4.20 -3.18 -5.65
N HIS A 68 4.28 -1.86 -5.60
CA HIS A 68 5.37 -1.09 -6.20
C HIS A 68 5.68 0.14 -5.34
N ASP A 69 6.70 0.90 -5.73
CA ASP A 69 7.18 2.04 -4.92
C ASP A 69 6.11 3.10 -4.68
N ARG A 70 5.15 3.23 -5.58
CA ARG A 70 4.07 4.23 -5.48
C ARG A 70 2.78 3.66 -4.91
N SER A 71 2.80 2.41 -4.45
CA SER A 71 1.60 1.83 -3.85
C SER A 71 1.24 2.56 -2.56
N ASP A 72 -0.04 2.95 -2.47
CA ASP A 72 -0.60 3.57 -1.28
C ASP A 72 -1.29 2.52 -0.41
N LEU A 73 -1.56 2.88 0.82
CA LEU A 73 -2.40 2.08 1.69
C LEU A 73 -3.85 2.51 1.48
N ASP A 74 -4.64 1.63 0.86
CA ASP A 74 -6.06 1.90 0.58
C ASP A 74 -6.91 1.32 1.69
N LEU A 75 -7.67 2.19 2.36
CA LEU A 75 -8.56 1.82 3.45
C LEU A 75 -10.00 2.21 3.14
N ALA A 76 -10.91 1.28 3.33
CA ALA A 76 -12.34 1.55 3.29
C ALA A 76 -12.87 1.68 4.72
N VAL A 77 -13.67 2.70 4.99
CA VAL A 77 -14.22 2.96 6.32
C VAL A 77 -15.74 3.05 6.25
N TRP A 78 -16.39 2.39 7.21
CA TRP A 78 -17.84 2.46 7.46
C TRP A 78 -18.11 3.21 8.75
N GLY A 79 -19.08 4.10 8.70
CA GLY A 79 -19.52 4.79 9.92
C GLY A 79 -18.67 5.98 10.33
N LEU A 80 -17.88 6.54 9.42
CA LEU A 80 -17.15 7.77 9.66
C LEU A 80 -18.09 8.95 9.41
N ASN A 81 -18.18 9.88 10.38
CA ASN A 81 -18.93 11.11 10.16
C ASN A 81 -18.23 11.93 9.06
N PRO A 82 -18.97 12.33 7.99
CA PRO A 82 -18.38 13.11 6.89
C PRO A 82 -17.67 14.38 7.33
N ARG A 83 -18.10 15.00 8.43
CA ARG A 83 -17.45 16.20 8.99
C ARG A 83 -16.02 15.93 9.45
N ASP A 84 -15.71 14.69 9.82
CA ASP A 84 -14.42 14.30 10.36
C ASP A 84 -13.45 13.82 9.29
N TYR A 85 -13.87 13.72 8.03
CA TYR A 85 -13.08 13.09 6.97
C TYR A 85 -11.67 13.69 6.84
N TYR A 86 -11.57 14.99 6.64
CA TYR A 86 -10.26 15.63 6.43
C TYR A 86 -9.37 15.58 7.67
N ARG A 87 -9.98 15.68 8.85
CA ARG A 87 -9.24 15.54 10.11
C ARG A 87 -8.72 14.11 10.28
N ALA A 88 -9.53 13.12 9.93
CA ALA A 88 -9.14 11.73 9.97
C ALA A 88 -7.98 11.45 9.00
N VAL A 89 -8.09 11.92 7.75
CA VAL A 89 -7.03 11.77 6.75
C VAL A 89 -5.73 12.40 7.24
N GLY A 90 -5.78 13.60 7.81
CA GLY A 90 -4.60 14.26 8.34
C GLY A 90 -3.90 13.46 9.43
N LYS A 91 -4.67 12.85 10.33
CA LYS A 91 -4.11 12.01 11.39
C LYS A 91 -3.52 10.71 10.83
N LEU A 92 -4.18 10.09 9.84
CA LEU A 92 -3.67 8.88 9.21
C LEU A 92 -2.35 9.12 8.48
N LEU A 93 -2.23 10.25 7.78
CA LEU A 93 -1.02 10.61 7.06
C LEU A 93 0.17 10.88 7.99
N SER A 94 -0.08 11.17 9.26
CA SER A 94 0.98 11.39 10.24
C SER A 94 1.48 10.11 10.90
N LEU A 95 0.86 8.95 10.64
CA LEU A 95 1.27 7.69 11.25
C LEU A 95 2.63 7.21 10.74
N ASP A 96 2.89 7.37 9.45
CA ASP A 96 4.18 7.01 8.86
C ASP A 96 4.44 7.94 7.66
N PRO A 97 5.61 8.63 7.62
CA PRO A 97 5.89 9.58 6.55
C PRO A 97 6.08 8.94 5.18
N ASP A 98 6.41 7.66 5.14
CA ASP A 98 6.69 6.95 3.89
C ASP A 98 5.48 6.20 3.33
N ILE A 99 4.37 6.15 4.08
CA ILE A 99 3.15 5.47 3.66
C ILE A 99 2.03 6.48 3.49
N LEU A 100 1.59 6.68 2.25
CA LEU A 100 0.42 7.49 1.97
C LEU A 100 -0.83 6.65 2.19
N VAL A 101 -1.81 7.21 2.87
CA VAL A 101 -3.08 6.54 3.16
C VAL A 101 -4.18 7.17 2.32
N ASP A 102 -4.89 6.35 1.56
CA ASP A 102 -6.07 6.74 0.82
C ASP A 102 -7.30 6.20 1.54
N LEU A 103 -8.13 7.09 2.05
CA LEU A 103 -9.30 6.73 2.86
C LEU A 103 -10.57 6.90 2.04
N VAL A 104 -11.31 5.80 1.86
CA VAL A 104 -12.56 5.78 1.10
C VAL A 104 -13.73 5.61 2.07
N GLU A 105 -14.65 6.58 2.06
CA GLU A 105 -15.91 6.48 2.80
C GLU A 105 -16.87 5.61 2.00
N VAL A 106 -17.21 4.44 2.53
CA VAL A 106 -18.01 3.44 1.80
C VAL A 106 -19.39 3.97 1.48
N GLU A 107 -20.01 4.75 2.38
CA GLU A 107 -21.35 5.29 2.21
C GLU A 107 -21.48 6.23 1.01
N SER A 108 -20.38 6.84 0.59
CA SER A 108 -20.35 7.76 -0.56
C SER A 108 -19.53 7.25 -1.73
N ALA A 109 -19.04 6.01 -1.66
CA ALA A 109 -18.20 5.45 -2.71
C ALA A 109 -19.01 5.10 -3.96
N LYS A 110 -18.38 5.26 -5.14
CA LYS A 110 -18.98 4.87 -6.40
C LYS A 110 -19.06 3.34 -6.51
N PRO A 111 -20.04 2.80 -7.27
CA PRO A 111 -20.22 1.34 -7.37
C PRO A 111 -18.98 0.56 -7.78
N HIS A 112 -18.16 1.09 -8.69
CA HIS A 112 -16.95 0.40 -9.12
C HIS A 112 -15.88 0.30 -8.02
N ILE A 113 -15.84 1.27 -7.11
CA ILE A 113 -14.96 1.25 -5.95
C ILE A 113 -15.46 0.23 -4.93
N LEU A 114 -16.76 0.15 -4.71
CA LEU A 114 -17.36 -0.85 -3.81
C LEU A 114 -17.03 -2.27 -4.27
N LYS A 115 -17.05 -2.52 -5.57
CA LYS A 115 -16.66 -3.83 -6.12
C LYS A 115 -15.23 -4.20 -5.75
N VAL A 116 -14.30 -3.25 -5.87
CA VAL A 116 -12.89 -3.49 -5.55
C VAL A 116 -12.74 -3.82 -4.06
N ILE A 117 -13.46 -3.11 -3.20
CA ILE A 117 -13.40 -3.32 -1.75
C ILE A 117 -13.93 -4.71 -1.38
N GLU A 118 -15.00 -5.17 -2.04
CA GLU A 118 -15.62 -6.46 -1.75
C GLU A 118 -14.84 -7.65 -2.30
N GLU A 119 -13.97 -7.43 -3.26
CA GLU A 119 -13.08 -8.48 -3.77
C GLU A 119 -11.95 -8.77 -2.78
#